data_67f46b579320d0300fe6a67f9752442a
#
_entry.id   67f46b579320d0300fe6a67f9752442a
#
_cell.length_a   1.000
_cell.length_b   1.000
_cell.length_c   1.000
_cell.angle_alpha   90.00
_cell.angle_beta   90.00
_cell.angle_gamma   90.00
#
_symmetry.space_group_name_H-M   'P 1'
#
loop_
_entity.id
_entity.type
_entity.pdbx_description
1 polymer ?
#
loop_
_entity_poly.entity_id
_entity_poly.type
_entity_poly.pdbx_seq_one_letter_code
_entity_poly.pdbx_strand_id
1 'polypeptide(L)'
;MKKTKYLFCLILILKISSAYCQESVRTTLSYPYLEKLIQIAKERYPLISAKESGVELAKNNINKTGFVSYLDALSVSYYYRPKNSVDIVNLNILNGYQVGVNLNIGSIVSKPFAHKEAKIQYKIAMAEQKGYEQEIEAEVKKRYFAYIDQITQLKLRSKSYNDAITLVKEIQHKFQKGERTFEDYTKSLALSTEQNQFMITAETGSLTAKASLEELLGEKLENIK
;
A
#
# COMPACT_ATOMS: atom_id res chain seq x y z
N MET A 1 12.68 -37.10 56.74
CA MET A 1 12.46 -35.64 56.87
C MET A 1 13.29 -34.73 55.92
N LYS A 2 14.50 -35.08 55.49
CA LYS A 2 15.27 -34.23 54.54
C LYS A 2 14.74 -34.25 53.13
N LYS A 3 14.24 -35.37 52.59
CA LYS A 3 13.72 -35.51 51.21
C LYS A 3 12.43 -34.72 50.95
N THR A 4 11.56 -34.55 51.93
CA THR A 4 10.32 -33.76 51.84
C THR A 4 10.60 -32.26 51.74
N LYS A 5 11.67 -31.74 52.35
CA LYS A 5 12.04 -30.32 52.23
C LYS A 5 12.54 -29.97 50.80
N TYR A 6 13.28 -30.86 50.15
CA TYR A 6 13.74 -30.65 48.79
C TYR A 6 12.58 -30.71 47.78
N LEU A 7 11.59 -31.56 48.01
CA LEU A 7 10.39 -31.64 47.16
C LEU A 7 9.57 -30.36 47.25
N PHE A 8 9.48 -29.77 48.47
CA PHE A 8 8.76 -28.50 48.66
C PHE A 8 9.48 -27.31 48.05
N CYS A 9 10.83 -27.24 48.07
CA CYS A 9 11.61 -26.26 47.37
C CYS A 9 11.50 -26.41 45.86
N LEU A 10 11.46 -27.62 45.31
CA LEU A 10 11.32 -27.86 43.87
C LEU A 10 9.96 -27.41 43.36
N ILE A 11 8.88 -27.64 44.12
CA ILE A 11 7.52 -27.18 43.82
C ILE A 11 7.41 -25.65 43.89
N LEU A 12 8.11 -25.00 44.79
CA LEU A 12 8.15 -23.55 44.93
C LEU A 12 8.87 -22.88 43.74
N ILE A 13 9.96 -23.48 43.27
CA ILE A 13 10.70 -22.99 42.08
C ILE A 13 9.89 -23.12 40.80
N LEU A 14 9.09 -24.19 40.64
CA LEU A 14 8.20 -24.36 39.47
C LEU A 14 7.05 -23.34 39.42
N LYS A 15 6.65 -22.74 40.53
CA LYS A 15 5.59 -21.71 40.58
C LYS A 15 6.08 -20.31 40.18
N ILE A 16 7.37 -20.05 40.15
CA ILE A 16 7.94 -18.72 39.84
C ILE A 16 8.05 -18.48 38.33
N SER A 17 8.03 -19.55 37.51
CA SER A 17 8.20 -19.46 36.05
C SER A 17 6.95 -19.02 35.26
N SER A 18 5.79 -18.80 35.91
CA SER A 18 4.54 -18.48 35.22
C SER A 18 4.16 -16.98 35.19
N ALA A 19 5.02 -16.07 35.62
CA ALA A 19 4.64 -14.67 35.91
C ALA A 19 5.10 -13.63 34.90
N TYR A 20 5.70 -14.00 33.79
CA TYR A 20 6.06 -13.04 32.74
C TYR A 20 5.19 -13.23 31.49
N CYS A 21 3.93 -12.84 31.60
CA CYS A 21 3.13 -12.56 30.42
C CYS A 21 3.62 -11.22 29.83
N GLN A 22 4.72 -11.27 29.07
CA GLN A 22 5.16 -10.12 28.28
C GLN A 22 4.10 -9.87 27.21
N GLU A 23 3.44 -8.73 27.26
CA GLU A 23 2.58 -8.29 26.16
C GLU A 23 3.41 -8.23 24.88
N SER A 24 3.18 -9.18 23.99
CA SER A 24 3.87 -9.25 22.71
C SER A 24 2.97 -8.66 21.63
N VAL A 25 3.54 -7.92 20.69
CA VAL A 25 2.89 -7.45 19.46
C VAL A 25 2.17 -8.60 18.73
N ARG A 26 2.68 -9.84 18.86
CA ARG A 26 2.11 -11.04 18.26
C ARG A 26 0.70 -11.39 18.76
N THR A 27 0.35 -11.03 19.98
CA THR A 27 -0.99 -11.31 20.54
C THR A 27 -2.07 -10.41 19.97
N THR A 28 -1.69 -9.25 19.46
CA THR A 28 -2.60 -8.25 18.85
C THR A 28 -2.70 -8.41 17.34
N LEU A 29 -1.80 -9.21 16.73
CA LEU A 29 -1.72 -9.41 15.30
C LEU A 29 -2.80 -10.40 14.80
N SER A 30 -3.60 -9.99 13.82
CA SER A 30 -4.57 -10.86 13.13
C SER A 30 -4.21 -10.99 11.65
N TYR A 31 -3.70 -12.16 11.25
CA TYR A 31 -3.40 -12.44 9.86
C TYR A 31 -4.64 -12.46 8.95
N PRO A 32 -5.79 -13.04 9.37
CA PRO A 32 -7.01 -12.97 8.53
C PRO A 32 -7.48 -11.54 8.28
N TYR A 33 -7.35 -10.67 9.27
CA TYR A 33 -7.67 -9.26 9.11
C TYR A 33 -6.69 -8.55 8.16
N LEU A 34 -5.39 -8.83 8.27
CA LEU A 34 -4.38 -8.32 7.36
C LEU A 34 -4.65 -8.72 5.90
N GLU A 35 -4.99 -9.97 5.64
CA GLU A 35 -5.34 -10.43 4.29
C GLU A 35 -6.55 -9.67 3.73
N LYS A 36 -7.55 -9.42 4.56
CA LYS A 36 -8.70 -8.60 4.18
C LYS A 36 -8.31 -7.18 3.81
N LEU A 37 -7.42 -6.54 4.59
CA LEU A 37 -6.90 -5.20 4.27
C LEU A 37 -6.15 -5.17 2.94
N ILE A 38 -5.36 -6.22 2.66
CA ILE A 38 -4.64 -6.36 1.38
C ILE A 38 -5.63 -6.44 0.21
N GLN A 39 -6.69 -7.22 0.35
CA GLN A 39 -7.72 -7.32 -0.70
C GLN A 39 -8.40 -5.98 -0.96
N ILE A 40 -8.83 -5.29 0.11
CA ILE A 40 -9.46 -3.96 -0.02
C ILE A 40 -8.52 -2.96 -0.71
N ALA A 41 -7.24 -2.93 -0.33
CA ALA A 41 -6.26 -2.07 -0.97
C ALA A 41 -6.11 -2.39 -2.46
N LYS A 42 -6.02 -3.68 -2.84
CA LYS A 42 -5.94 -4.11 -4.23
C LYS A 42 -7.18 -3.75 -5.05
N GLU A 43 -8.36 -3.74 -4.43
CA GLU A 43 -9.61 -3.40 -5.13
C GLU A 43 -9.84 -1.90 -5.27
N ARG A 44 -9.41 -1.11 -4.28
CA ARG A 44 -9.80 0.30 -4.19
C ARG A 44 -8.68 1.29 -4.49
N TYR A 45 -7.42 0.88 -4.45
CA TYR A 45 -6.33 1.82 -4.65
C TYR A 45 -6.26 2.29 -6.12
N PRO A 46 -6.42 3.60 -6.40
CA PRO A 46 -6.66 4.10 -7.76
C PRO A 46 -5.54 3.78 -8.76
N LEU A 47 -4.29 3.67 -8.30
CA LEU A 47 -3.17 3.37 -9.18
C LEU A 47 -3.17 1.90 -9.66
N ILE A 48 -3.81 0.98 -8.96
CA ILE A 48 -3.99 -0.40 -9.45
C ILE A 48 -4.91 -0.37 -10.67
N SER A 49 -6.06 0.30 -10.58
CA SER A 49 -6.97 0.48 -11.72
C SER A 49 -6.31 1.18 -12.91
N ALA A 50 -5.42 2.15 -12.65
CA ALA A 50 -4.63 2.78 -13.71
C ALA A 50 -3.66 1.81 -14.40
N LYS A 51 -3.01 0.91 -13.63
CA LYS A 51 -2.15 -0.15 -14.19
C LYS A 51 -2.95 -1.18 -14.98
N GLU A 52 -4.13 -1.59 -14.52
CA GLU A 52 -5.05 -2.45 -15.26
C GLU A 52 -5.45 -1.83 -16.60
N SER A 53 -5.82 -0.55 -16.60
CA SER A 53 -6.12 0.20 -17.83
C SER A 53 -4.92 0.27 -18.78
N GLY A 54 -3.70 0.36 -18.23
CA GLY A 54 -2.46 0.29 -19.00
C GLY A 54 -2.27 -1.06 -19.70
N VAL A 55 -2.60 -2.16 -19.03
CA VAL A 55 -2.57 -3.51 -19.61
C VAL A 55 -3.60 -3.65 -20.72
N GLU A 56 -4.82 -3.13 -20.50
CA GLU A 56 -5.88 -3.14 -21.51
C GLU A 56 -5.49 -2.31 -22.75
N LEU A 57 -4.91 -1.14 -22.56
CA LEU A 57 -4.38 -0.30 -23.65
C LEU A 57 -3.33 -1.05 -24.47
N ALA A 58 -2.36 -1.70 -23.80
CA ALA A 58 -1.33 -2.49 -24.47
C ALA A 58 -1.91 -3.70 -25.22
N LYS A 59 -2.94 -4.35 -24.65
CA LYS A 59 -3.69 -5.42 -25.34
C LYS A 59 -4.41 -4.92 -26.59
N ASN A 60 -5.07 -3.77 -26.49
CA ASN A 60 -5.74 -3.15 -27.65
C ASN A 60 -4.75 -2.75 -28.73
N ASN A 61 -3.52 -2.38 -28.37
CA ASN A 61 -2.47 -2.08 -29.35
C ASN A 61 -2.02 -3.34 -30.12
N ILE A 62 -2.03 -4.54 -29.51
CA ILE A 62 -1.81 -5.80 -30.23
C ILE A 62 -2.87 -5.98 -31.32
N ASN A 63 -4.16 -5.75 -30.98
CA ASN A 63 -5.25 -5.88 -31.94
C ASN A 63 -5.12 -4.85 -33.06
N LYS A 64 -4.77 -3.61 -32.73
CA LYS A 64 -4.55 -2.53 -33.70
C LYS A 64 -3.39 -2.83 -34.66
N THR A 65 -2.29 -3.39 -34.18
CA THR A 65 -1.12 -3.75 -34.98
C THR A 65 -1.26 -5.11 -35.72
N GLY A 66 -2.39 -5.80 -35.56
CA GLY A 66 -2.76 -7.03 -36.23
C GLY A 66 -3.27 -6.79 -37.66
N PHE A 67 -4.25 -7.59 -38.06
CA PHE A 67 -4.77 -7.60 -39.44
C PHE A 67 -5.25 -6.21 -39.94
N VAL A 68 -5.93 -5.42 -39.05
CA VAL A 68 -6.47 -4.11 -39.40
C VAL A 68 -5.38 -3.13 -39.88
N SER A 69 -4.17 -3.25 -39.36
CA SER A 69 -3.06 -2.38 -39.72
C SER A 69 -2.56 -2.59 -41.14
N TYR A 70 -2.82 -3.76 -41.77
CA TYR A 70 -2.44 -3.99 -43.17
C TYR A 70 -3.31 -3.18 -44.14
N LEU A 71 -4.51 -2.77 -43.76
CA LEU A 71 -5.38 -1.92 -44.55
C LEU A 71 -4.77 -0.53 -44.78
N ASP A 72 -3.95 -0.03 -43.87
CA ASP A 72 -3.24 1.25 -44.00
C ASP A 72 -2.13 1.21 -45.09
N ALA A 73 -1.72 0.01 -45.53
CA ALA A 73 -0.77 -0.14 -46.61
C ALA A 73 -1.38 0.15 -48.00
N LEU A 74 -2.71 0.11 -48.07
CA LEU A 74 -3.47 0.37 -49.28
C LEU A 74 -4.14 1.73 -49.18
N SER A 75 -3.77 2.67 -50.03
CA SER A 75 -4.46 3.96 -50.16
C SER A 75 -5.08 4.12 -51.52
N VAL A 76 -6.34 4.53 -51.56
CA VAL A 76 -7.06 4.86 -52.76
C VAL A 76 -7.24 6.38 -52.80
N SER A 77 -6.72 6.99 -53.84
CA SER A 77 -6.85 8.44 -54.10
C SER A 77 -7.70 8.69 -55.32
N TYR A 78 -8.56 9.67 -55.17
CA TYR A 78 -9.42 10.13 -56.26
C TYR A 78 -9.09 11.57 -56.56
N TYR A 79 -8.78 11.87 -57.85
CA TYR A 79 -8.47 13.19 -58.32
C TYR A 79 -9.39 13.54 -59.49
N TYR A 80 -9.94 14.76 -59.47
CA TYR A 80 -10.65 15.34 -60.56
C TYR A 80 -9.89 16.56 -61.08
N ARG A 81 -9.46 16.54 -62.36
CA ARG A 81 -8.80 17.65 -63.00
C ARG A 81 -9.74 18.20 -64.11
N PRO A 82 -10.29 19.42 -63.96
CA PRO A 82 -11.12 20.00 -64.94
C PRO A 82 -10.35 20.33 -66.25
N LYS A 83 -11.02 20.23 -67.37
CA LYS A 83 -10.43 20.42 -68.73
C LYS A 83 -9.79 21.80 -68.99
N ASN A 84 -10.03 22.79 -68.11
CA ASN A 84 -9.56 24.17 -68.25
C ASN A 84 -8.30 24.49 -67.46
N SER A 85 -7.61 23.52 -66.89
CA SER A 85 -6.32 23.78 -66.26
C SER A 85 -5.24 23.95 -67.32
N VAL A 86 -4.65 25.17 -67.40
CA VAL A 86 -3.54 25.48 -68.27
C VAL A 86 -2.26 24.86 -67.72
N ASP A 87 -1.95 23.64 -68.14
CA ASP A 87 -0.72 22.97 -67.87
C ASP A 87 0.13 22.89 -69.12
N ILE A 88 1.21 23.67 -69.16
CA ILE A 88 2.07 23.89 -70.34
C ILE A 88 2.88 22.65 -70.71
N VAL A 89 2.93 21.66 -69.81
CA VAL A 89 3.89 20.54 -69.93
C VAL A 89 3.23 19.20 -70.34
N ASN A 90 1.90 19.04 -70.24
CA ASN A 90 1.32 17.76 -70.59
C ASN A 90 -0.12 17.81 -71.07
N LEU A 91 -0.22 17.38 -72.27
CA LEU A 91 -1.32 16.96 -73.08
C LEU A 91 -2.39 16.15 -72.29
N ASN A 92 -3.60 16.46 -72.63
CA ASN A 92 -4.94 15.82 -72.46
C ASN A 92 -5.10 14.45 -71.81
N ILE A 93 -4.02 13.73 -71.50
CA ILE A 93 -4.02 12.38 -70.91
C ILE A 93 -4.43 12.38 -69.39
N LEU A 94 -4.26 13.52 -68.74
CA LEU A 94 -4.52 13.65 -67.31
C LEU A 94 -5.77 14.46 -66.93
N ASN A 95 -6.60 14.81 -67.91
CA ASN A 95 -7.85 15.53 -67.70
C ASN A 95 -8.98 14.55 -67.36
N GLY A 96 -9.86 14.94 -66.40
CA GLY A 96 -11.01 14.14 -66.01
C GLY A 96 -10.81 13.45 -64.64
N TYR A 97 -11.49 12.34 -64.50
CA TYR A 97 -11.45 11.57 -63.25
C TYR A 97 -10.25 10.60 -63.26
N GLN A 98 -9.46 10.65 -62.19
CA GLN A 98 -8.33 9.75 -61.99
C GLN A 98 -8.49 9.01 -60.67
N VAL A 99 -8.33 7.71 -60.68
CA VAL A 99 -8.28 6.87 -59.49
C VAL A 99 -6.88 6.30 -59.40
N GLY A 100 -6.19 6.67 -58.34
CA GLY A 100 -4.87 6.13 -57.98
C GLY A 100 -4.99 5.10 -56.86
N VAL A 101 -4.34 3.96 -57.03
CA VAL A 101 -4.17 2.97 -55.95
C VAL A 101 -2.68 2.91 -55.59
N ASN A 102 -2.36 3.24 -54.36
CA ASN A 102 -0.99 3.22 -53.88
C ASN A 102 -0.82 2.10 -52.85
N LEU A 103 0.20 1.27 -53.04
CA LEU A 103 0.57 0.20 -52.13
C LEU A 103 1.91 0.54 -51.49
N ASN A 104 1.91 0.70 -50.17
CA ASN A 104 3.14 0.96 -49.39
C ASN A 104 3.77 -0.36 -48.95
N ILE A 105 4.69 -0.90 -49.73
CA ILE A 105 5.39 -2.16 -49.47
C ILE A 105 6.23 -2.08 -48.17
N GLY A 106 6.87 -0.92 -47.91
CA GLY A 106 7.66 -0.71 -46.68
C GLY A 106 6.82 -0.86 -45.43
N SER A 107 5.57 -0.36 -45.45
CA SER A 107 4.67 -0.54 -44.28
C SER A 107 4.30 -2.02 -44.12
N ILE A 108 4.07 -2.78 -45.18
CA ILE A 108 3.74 -4.21 -45.07
C ILE A 108 4.87 -5.01 -44.39
N VAL A 109 6.13 -4.74 -44.75
CA VAL A 109 7.30 -5.42 -44.18
C VAL A 109 7.51 -5.04 -42.72
N SER A 110 7.21 -3.83 -42.30
CA SER A 110 7.37 -3.35 -40.94
C SER A 110 6.28 -3.86 -39.96
N LYS A 111 5.08 -4.22 -40.44
CA LYS A 111 3.95 -4.65 -39.58
C LYS A 111 4.23 -5.85 -38.67
N PRO A 112 4.91 -6.94 -39.12
CA PRO A 112 5.24 -8.06 -38.21
C PRO A 112 6.11 -7.63 -37.04
N PHE A 113 7.04 -6.69 -37.26
CA PHE A 113 7.91 -6.17 -36.19
C PHE A 113 7.13 -5.32 -35.22
N ALA A 114 6.26 -4.42 -35.72
CA ALA A 114 5.37 -3.61 -34.86
C ALA A 114 4.41 -4.49 -34.04
N HIS A 115 3.87 -5.56 -34.62
CA HIS A 115 3.02 -6.49 -33.88
C HIS A 115 3.79 -7.27 -32.80
N LYS A 116 5.04 -7.67 -33.07
CA LYS A 116 5.92 -8.31 -32.08
C LYS A 116 6.25 -7.34 -30.95
N GLU A 117 6.55 -6.09 -31.26
CA GLU A 117 6.81 -5.03 -30.29
C GLU A 117 5.58 -4.81 -29.39
N ALA A 118 4.36 -4.69 -29.96
CA ALA A 118 3.13 -4.57 -29.19
C ALA A 118 2.91 -5.75 -28.22
N LYS A 119 3.24 -6.98 -28.64
CA LYS A 119 3.21 -8.16 -27.75
C LYS A 119 4.21 -8.06 -26.59
N ILE A 120 5.39 -7.52 -26.84
CA ILE A 120 6.41 -7.33 -25.79
C ILE A 120 5.91 -6.24 -24.80
N GLN A 121 5.40 -5.11 -25.30
CA GLN A 121 4.83 -4.04 -24.48
C GLN A 121 3.68 -4.54 -23.59
N TYR A 122 2.80 -5.38 -24.12
CA TYR A 122 1.75 -6.02 -23.33
C TYR A 122 2.32 -6.88 -22.19
N LYS A 123 3.36 -7.67 -22.44
CA LYS A 123 4.01 -8.46 -21.38
C LYS A 123 4.66 -7.58 -20.32
N ILE A 124 5.27 -6.48 -20.74
CA ILE A 124 5.86 -5.49 -19.80
C ILE A 124 4.75 -4.89 -18.93
N ALA A 125 3.64 -4.42 -19.53
CA ALA A 125 2.52 -3.85 -18.80
C ALA A 125 1.91 -4.83 -17.77
N MET A 126 1.77 -6.12 -18.14
CA MET A 126 1.34 -7.17 -17.21
C MET A 126 2.33 -7.38 -16.05
N ALA A 127 3.63 -7.38 -16.35
CA ALA A 127 4.65 -7.52 -15.31
C ALA A 127 4.68 -6.33 -14.36
N GLU A 128 4.51 -5.12 -14.88
CA GLU A 128 4.40 -3.88 -14.09
C GLU A 128 3.16 -3.88 -13.20
N GLN A 129 1.98 -4.28 -13.72
CA GLN A 129 0.77 -4.41 -12.91
C GLN A 129 1.00 -5.38 -11.75
N LYS A 130 1.50 -6.57 -12.03
CA LYS A 130 1.78 -7.58 -11.00
C LYS A 130 2.82 -7.11 -9.97
N GLY A 131 3.88 -6.44 -10.43
CA GLY A 131 4.89 -5.84 -9.54
C GLY A 131 4.28 -4.80 -8.62
N TYR A 132 3.40 -3.95 -9.15
CA TYR A 132 2.72 -2.93 -8.38
C TYR A 132 1.74 -3.51 -7.35
N GLU A 133 1.00 -4.57 -7.69
CA GLU A 133 0.15 -5.30 -6.72
C GLU A 133 0.97 -5.86 -5.54
N GLN A 134 2.18 -6.37 -5.80
CA GLN A 134 3.09 -6.84 -4.76
C GLN A 134 3.63 -5.69 -3.89
N GLU A 135 3.92 -4.55 -4.50
CA GLU A 135 4.36 -3.34 -3.79
C GLU A 135 3.26 -2.84 -2.83
N ILE A 136 2.02 -2.76 -3.29
CA ILE A 136 0.88 -2.37 -2.45
C ILE A 136 0.68 -3.38 -1.31
N GLU A 137 0.76 -4.67 -1.58
CA GLU A 137 0.68 -5.71 -0.55
C GLU A 137 1.77 -5.53 0.54
N ALA A 138 3.00 -5.25 0.12
CA ALA A 138 4.11 -5.00 1.04
C ALA A 138 3.89 -3.73 1.87
N GLU A 139 3.38 -2.65 1.24
CA GLU A 139 3.10 -1.39 1.93
C GLU A 139 1.92 -1.52 2.92
N VAL A 140 0.85 -2.27 2.58
CA VAL A 140 -0.22 -2.59 3.53
C VAL A 140 0.32 -3.33 4.75
N LYS A 141 1.14 -4.37 4.54
CA LYS A 141 1.76 -5.13 5.63
C LYS A 141 2.60 -4.22 6.53
N LYS A 142 3.43 -3.37 5.95
CA LYS A 142 4.29 -2.43 6.67
C LYS A 142 3.47 -1.44 7.51
N ARG A 143 2.45 -0.79 6.94
CA ARG A 143 1.60 0.17 7.65
C ARG A 143 0.73 -0.52 8.72
N TYR A 144 0.24 -1.72 8.44
CA TYR A 144 -0.49 -2.50 9.44
C TYR A 144 0.38 -2.88 10.64
N PHE A 145 1.61 -3.35 10.42
CA PHE A 145 2.51 -3.67 11.52
C PHE A 145 2.91 -2.42 12.33
N ALA A 146 3.12 -1.28 11.66
CA ALA A 146 3.36 -0.01 12.33
C ALA A 146 2.16 0.41 13.19
N TYR A 147 0.93 0.24 12.70
CA TYR A 147 -0.29 0.51 13.46
C TYR A 147 -0.42 -0.39 14.70
N ILE A 148 -0.18 -1.68 14.57
CA ILE A 148 -0.20 -2.64 15.70
C ILE A 148 0.90 -2.32 16.73
N ASP A 149 2.09 -1.93 16.28
CA ASP A 149 3.17 -1.48 17.16
C ASP A 149 2.72 -0.26 17.98
N GLN A 150 2.19 0.78 17.34
CA GLN A 150 1.75 2.00 18.00
C GLN A 150 0.59 1.75 19.00
N ILE A 151 -0.36 0.86 18.69
CA ILE A 151 -1.40 0.44 19.63
C ILE A 151 -0.79 -0.26 20.86
N THR A 152 0.18 -1.12 20.63
CA THR A 152 0.86 -1.84 21.71
C THR A 152 1.66 -0.87 22.61
N GLN A 153 2.32 0.12 21.99
CA GLN A 153 3.01 1.19 22.70
C GLN A 153 2.03 2.03 23.53
N LEU A 154 0.89 2.43 22.96
CA LEU A 154 -0.14 3.18 23.69
C LEU A 154 -0.64 2.40 24.91
N LYS A 155 -0.92 1.11 24.75
CA LYS A 155 -1.37 0.25 25.86
C LYS A 155 -0.33 0.18 26.97
N LEU A 156 0.95 0.00 26.62
CA LEU A 156 2.06 -0.03 27.57
C LEU A 156 2.21 1.31 28.31
N ARG A 157 2.20 2.44 27.57
CA ARG A 157 2.33 3.78 28.14
C ARG A 157 1.15 4.16 29.03
N SER A 158 -0.08 3.79 28.64
CA SER A 158 -1.28 3.97 29.46
C SER A 158 -1.18 3.22 30.78
N LYS A 159 -0.65 1.99 30.77
CA LYS A 159 -0.39 1.22 31.99
C LYS A 159 0.65 1.91 32.88
N SER A 160 1.80 2.31 32.33
CA SER A 160 2.85 3.02 33.07
C SER A 160 2.35 4.32 33.71
N TYR A 161 1.50 5.08 32.99
CA TYR A 161 0.88 6.27 33.54
C TYR A 161 -0.06 5.96 34.71
N ASN A 162 -0.90 4.93 34.59
CA ASN A 162 -1.80 4.51 35.67
C ASN A 162 -1.01 4.04 36.91
N ASP A 163 0.09 3.32 36.74
CA ASP A 163 0.98 2.90 37.79
C ASP A 163 1.63 4.13 38.48
N ALA A 164 2.05 5.13 37.71
CA ALA A 164 2.61 6.38 38.26
C ALA A 164 1.57 7.20 39.04
N ILE A 165 0.32 7.29 38.57
CA ILE A 165 -0.77 7.93 39.34
C ILE A 165 -1.00 7.21 40.66
N THR A 166 -0.98 5.88 40.64
CA THR A 166 -1.16 5.08 41.86
C THR A 166 -0.03 5.34 42.88
N LEU A 167 1.21 5.42 42.36
CA LEU A 167 2.36 5.78 43.20
C LEU A 167 2.23 7.18 43.79
N VAL A 168 1.79 8.18 43.01
CA VAL A 168 1.55 9.54 43.52
C VAL A 168 0.56 9.51 44.69
N LYS A 169 -0.56 8.80 44.55
CA LYS A 169 -1.58 8.69 45.61
C LYS A 169 -1.01 8.04 46.86
N GLU A 170 -0.21 7.00 46.72
CA GLU A 170 0.44 6.32 47.87
C GLU A 170 1.43 7.25 48.56
N ILE A 171 2.32 7.90 47.83
CA ILE A 171 3.31 8.83 48.39
C ILE A 171 2.62 10.03 49.03
N GLN A 172 1.57 10.59 48.41
CA GLN A 172 0.75 11.68 48.99
C GLN A 172 0.17 11.28 50.35
N HIS A 173 -0.39 10.08 50.47
CA HIS A 173 -0.94 9.58 51.72
C HIS A 173 0.14 9.42 52.83
N LYS A 174 1.31 8.87 52.44
CA LYS A 174 2.45 8.73 53.37
C LYS A 174 3.04 10.08 53.78
N PHE A 175 3.08 11.06 52.87
CA PHE A 175 3.49 12.44 53.17
C PHE A 175 2.55 13.10 54.17
N GLN A 176 1.24 12.96 54.00
CA GLN A 176 0.24 13.49 54.95
C GLN A 176 0.38 12.90 56.36
N LYS A 177 0.90 11.68 56.46
CA LYS A 177 1.21 11.03 57.76
C LYS A 177 2.60 11.38 58.31
N GLY A 178 3.39 12.17 57.62
CA GLY A 178 4.77 12.49 57.99
C GLY A 178 5.79 11.35 57.71
N GLU A 179 5.41 10.29 56.99
CA GLU A 179 6.25 9.12 56.68
C GLU A 179 7.14 9.32 55.47
N ARG A 180 6.88 10.36 54.67
CA ARG A 180 7.60 10.73 53.46
C ARG A 180 7.87 12.23 53.41
N THR A 181 8.93 12.62 52.67
CA THR A 181 9.30 14.01 52.50
C THR A 181 8.50 14.72 51.38
N PHE A 182 8.46 16.05 51.39
CA PHE A 182 7.91 16.85 50.32
C PHE A 182 8.68 16.60 48.99
N GLU A 183 9.98 16.33 49.11
CA GLU A 183 10.81 15.99 47.94
C GLU A 183 10.37 14.67 47.28
N ASP A 184 10.06 13.63 48.05
CA ASP A 184 9.52 12.36 47.52
C ASP A 184 8.19 12.58 46.82
N TYR A 185 7.31 13.40 47.37
CA TYR A 185 6.02 13.73 46.75
C TYR A 185 6.20 14.47 45.42
N THR A 186 7.04 15.51 45.38
CA THR A 186 7.29 16.27 44.15
C THR A 186 7.97 15.43 43.09
N LYS A 187 8.90 14.51 43.43
CA LYS A 187 9.50 13.53 42.50
C LYS A 187 8.44 12.60 41.91
N SER A 188 7.48 12.13 42.72
CA SER A 188 6.40 11.27 42.21
C SER A 188 5.46 12.01 41.25
N LEU A 189 5.16 13.29 41.51
CA LEU A 189 4.40 14.14 40.62
C LEU A 189 5.12 14.36 39.28
N ALA A 190 6.43 14.65 39.33
CA ALA A 190 7.24 14.84 38.13
C ALA A 190 7.25 13.56 37.27
N LEU A 191 7.43 12.39 37.87
CA LEU A 191 7.35 11.10 37.21
C LEU A 191 5.98 10.87 36.57
N SER A 192 4.89 11.17 37.25
CA SER A 192 3.55 11.02 36.71
C SER A 192 3.32 11.94 35.49
N THR A 193 3.83 13.18 35.54
CA THR A 193 3.76 14.13 34.43
C THR A 193 4.53 13.63 33.22
N GLU A 194 5.73 13.08 33.43
CA GLU A 194 6.56 12.48 32.38
C GLU A 194 5.86 11.28 31.72
N GLN A 195 5.29 10.36 32.52
CA GLN A 195 4.55 9.21 31.99
C GLN A 195 3.29 9.63 31.24
N ASN A 196 2.60 10.70 31.67
CA ASN A 196 1.48 11.27 30.93
C ASN A 196 1.92 11.80 29.56
N GLN A 197 3.05 12.51 29.51
CA GLN A 197 3.59 13.00 28.23
C GLN A 197 3.91 11.85 27.25
N PHE A 198 4.51 10.77 27.74
CA PHE A 198 4.77 9.57 26.92
C PHE A 198 3.47 8.91 26.43
N MET A 199 2.45 8.85 27.26
CA MET A 199 1.13 8.32 26.88
C MET A 199 0.50 9.16 25.76
N ILE A 200 0.48 10.48 25.89
CA ILE A 200 -0.05 11.41 24.86
C ILE A 200 0.72 11.27 23.53
N THR A 201 2.04 11.13 23.61
CA THR A 201 2.87 10.90 22.41
C THR A 201 2.51 9.58 21.74
N ALA A 202 2.33 8.51 22.50
CA ALA A 202 1.93 7.21 21.95
C ALA A 202 0.51 7.23 21.37
N GLU A 203 -0.42 7.97 21.99
CA GLU A 203 -1.77 8.19 21.47
C GLU A 203 -1.73 8.87 20.09
N THR A 204 -0.99 9.97 19.98
CA THR A 204 -0.79 10.67 18.70
C THR A 204 -0.14 9.74 17.66
N GLY A 205 0.87 8.96 18.04
CA GLY A 205 1.51 7.97 17.18
C GLY A 205 0.53 6.93 16.66
N SER A 206 -0.37 6.43 17.50
CA SER A 206 -1.38 5.45 17.11
C SER A 206 -2.40 6.03 16.12
N LEU A 207 -2.83 7.28 16.33
CA LEU A 207 -3.74 7.98 15.42
C LEU A 207 -3.09 8.25 14.06
N THR A 208 -1.81 8.64 14.06
CA THR A 208 -1.04 8.87 12.83
C THR A 208 -0.86 7.57 12.04
N ALA A 209 -0.48 6.48 12.70
CA ALA A 209 -0.32 5.18 12.05
C ALA A 209 -1.66 4.66 11.50
N LYS A 210 -2.76 4.85 12.23
CA LYS A 210 -4.11 4.55 11.77
C LYS A 210 -4.45 5.33 10.51
N ALA A 211 -4.29 6.65 10.52
CA ALA A 211 -4.59 7.52 9.38
C ALA A 211 -3.76 7.14 8.15
N SER A 212 -2.47 6.80 8.33
CA SER A 212 -1.60 6.33 7.26
C SER A 212 -2.09 5.01 6.63
N LEU A 213 -2.61 4.09 7.43
CA LEU A 213 -3.17 2.84 6.91
C LEU A 213 -4.49 3.10 6.17
N GLU A 214 -5.39 3.91 6.73
CA GLU A 214 -6.67 4.29 6.14
C GLU A 214 -6.51 5.03 4.80
N GLU A 215 -5.47 5.87 4.67
CA GLU A 215 -5.10 6.53 3.41
C GLU A 215 -4.88 5.51 2.28
N LEU A 216 -4.16 4.42 2.57
CA LEU A 216 -3.86 3.39 1.59
C LEU A 216 -5.09 2.55 1.23
N LEU A 217 -5.99 2.33 2.20
CA LEU A 217 -7.22 1.56 2.02
C LEU A 217 -8.34 2.36 1.36
N GLY A 218 -8.28 3.71 1.42
CA GLY A 218 -9.36 4.59 0.99
C GLY A 218 -10.63 4.47 1.84
N GLU A 219 -10.55 3.84 3.01
CA GLU A 219 -11.67 3.60 3.93
C GLU A 219 -11.20 3.59 5.39
N LYS A 220 -12.11 3.97 6.31
CA LYS A 220 -11.85 3.91 7.74
C LYS A 220 -11.83 2.48 8.26
N LEU A 221 -10.89 2.18 9.17
CA LEU A 221 -10.75 0.83 9.74
C LEU A 221 -11.99 0.35 10.50
N GLU A 222 -12.79 1.28 11.07
CA GLU A 222 -14.03 0.96 11.77
C GLU A 222 -15.10 0.33 10.86
N ASN A 223 -15.06 0.62 9.57
CA ASN A 223 -16.01 0.10 8.59
C ASN A 223 -15.63 -1.31 8.10
N ILE A 224 -14.39 -1.72 8.34
CA ILE A 224 -13.83 -2.99 7.88
C ILE A 224 -14.01 -4.02 9.00
N LYS A 225 -15.04 -4.84 8.88
CA LYS A 225 -15.38 -5.90 9.85
C LYS A 225 -14.80 -7.26 9.46
#